data_5ceb58ccef2f62d926c5308fa7454a40
#
_entry.id   5ceb58ccef2f62d926c5308fa7454a40
#
_cell.length_a   1.000
_cell.length_b   1.000
_cell.length_c   1.000
_cell.angle_alpha   90.00
_cell.angle_beta   90.00
_cell.angle_gamma   90.00
#
_symmetry.space_group_name_H-M   'P 1'
#
loop_
_entity.id
_entity.type
_entity.pdbx_description
1 polymer ?
#
loop_
_entity_poly.entity_id
_entity_poly.type
_entity_poly.pdbx_seq_one_letter_code
_entity_poly.pdbx_strand_id
1 'polypeptide(L)'
;MSSVDLQDLKAKSPGDLLAYAEKLEIEAASTLRKQELMFAILKELAVQETTIIGQGTLEVLPDGFGFLRSFEANYLPGPDDIYVSPNQVRKFSLRSGDTVQGPIRGPKDGERYFALLQVDQTNFEEPDKVRHRINFDNLTPLYPEERLTMEPKDPTAKDLTSRVIDIVTPIGKGQRALIVAPPRTGKTMMLQNIAHAISSNHPEVYLLVLLIDERPEEVTDMQRTVNGEVISSTFDEPASRHVQVAEMVIEKAKRLVEHKHDVVILLDSITRLARAYNTVVPSSGKVLTGGVDANALQRPKRFFGAARNIEEGGSLSIIATALIDTGSRMDEVIFEEFKGTGNSEVNLDRKLSDKRVWPAIDIGKSGTRKEELLVDQATLAKMWVLRRILLPMGITDAMEFLVGKLKDTKTNDEFFDSMNT
;
A
#
# COMPACT_ATOMS: atom_id res chain seq x y z
N MET A 1 -9.68 32.94 -15.30
CA MET A 1 -9.63 31.75 -16.17
C MET A 1 -10.16 30.58 -15.37
N SER A 2 -11.12 29.84 -15.88
CA SER A 2 -11.62 28.63 -15.22
C SER A 2 -10.52 27.57 -15.27
N SER A 3 -10.19 26.99 -14.11
CA SER A 3 -9.28 25.84 -14.04
C SER A 3 -10.07 24.59 -13.69
N VAL A 4 -9.74 23.48 -14.32
CA VAL A 4 -10.33 22.16 -14.05
C VAL A 4 -9.21 21.22 -13.59
N ASP A 5 -9.43 20.58 -12.45
CA ASP A 5 -8.52 19.55 -11.97
C ASP A 5 -8.89 18.20 -12.58
N LEU A 6 -7.90 17.52 -13.16
CA LEU A 6 -8.06 16.21 -13.76
C LEU A 6 -8.47 15.15 -12.72
N GLN A 7 -8.02 15.30 -11.46
CA GLN A 7 -8.38 14.39 -10.37
C GLN A 7 -9.88 14.49 -10.05
N ASP A 8 -10.43 15.70 -10.00
CA ASP A 8 -11.86 15.92 -9.78
C ASP A 8 -12.72 15.30 -10.88
N LEU A 9 -12.22 15.32 -12.13
CA LEU A 9 -12.89 14.65 -13.23
C LEU A 9 -12.84 13.12 -13.09
N LYS A 10 -11.69 12.58 -12.69
CA LYS A 10 -11.49 11.13 -12.50
C LYS A 10 -12.32 10.56 -11.36
N ALA A 11 -12.57 11.35 -10.31
CA ALA A 11 -13.39 10.97 -9.16
C ALA A 11 -14.89 10.90 -9.49
N LYS A 12 -15.34 11.48 -10.61
CA LYS A 12 -16.76 11.44 -11.01
C LYS A 12 -17.22 10.04 -11.37
N SER A 13 -18.49 9.74 -11.05
CA SER A 13 -19.12 8.51 -11.48
C SER A 13 -19.24 8.45 -13.03
N PRO A 14 -19.34 7.27 -13.65
CA PRO A 14 -19.54 7.16 -15.09
C PRO A 14 -20.76 7.95 -15.60
N GLY A 15 -21.84 8.01 -14.81
CA GLY A 15 -23.04 8.78 -15.14
C GLY A 15 -22.80 10.30 -15.11
N ASP A 16 -22.06 10.78 -14.10
CA ASP A 16 -21.73 12.21 -13.98
C ASP A 16 -20.75 12.65 -15.07
N LEU A 17 -19.79 11.78 -15.44
CA LEU A 17 -18.90 12.03 -16.58
C LEU A 17 -19.64 12.11 -17.89
N LEU A 18 -20.60 11.22 -18.13
CA LEU A 18 -21.44 11.25 -19.31
C LEU A 18 -22.25 12.55 -19.37
N ALA A 19 -22.92 12.91 -18.28
CA ALA A 19 -23.68 14.16 -18.20
C ALA A 19 -22.78 15.40 -18.39
N TYR A 20 -21.53 15.35 -17.94
CA TYR A 20 -20.56 16.42 -18.17
C TYR A 20 -20.11 16.49 -19.64
N ALA A 21 -19.90 15.34 -20.30
CA ALA A 21 -19.56 15.26 -21.71
C ALA A 21 -20.69 15.74 -22.62
N GLU A 22 -21.94 15.43 -22.27
CA GLU A 22 -23.14 15.93 -22.98
C GLU A 22 -23.25 17.47 -22.88
N LYS A 23 -22.92 18.06 -21.73
CA LYS A 23 -22.85 19.52 -21.57
C LYS A 23 -21.76 20.18 -22.42
N LEU A 24 -20.71 19.44 -22.74
CA LEU A 24 -19.64 19.88 -23.64
C LEU A 24 -19.93 19.55 -25.11
N GLU A 25 -21.13 19.07 -25.42
CA GLU A 25 -21.59 18.71 -26.78
C GLU A 25 -20.70 17.65 -27.47
N ILE A 26 -20.12 16.70 -26.68
CA ILE A 26 -19.30 15.62 -27.20
C ILE A 26 -20.18 14.58 -27.88
N GLU A 27 -19.99 14.40 -29.21
CA GLU A 27 -20.75 13.43 -30.01
C GLU A 27 -20.47 11.98 -29.54
N ALA A 28 -21.52 11.15 -29.53
CA ALA A 28 -21.46 9.72 -29.21
C ALA A 28 -20.84 9.40 -27.84
N ALA A 29 -20.87 10.32 -26.87
CA ALA A 29 -20.27 10.16 -25.54
C ALA A 29 -20.68 8.85 -24.83
N SER A 30 -21.91 8.40 -25.00
CA SER A 30 -22.44 7.16 -24.39
C SER A 30 -21.81 5.86 -24.94
N THR A 31 -21.13 5.90 -26.07
CA THR A 31 -20.47 4.72 -26.67
C THR A 31 -19.01 4.57 -26.29
N LEU A 32 -18.42 5.60 -25.68
CA LEU A 32 -17.01 5.66 -25.32
C LEU A 32 -16.76 4.93 -23.98
N ARG A 33 -15.61 4.24 -23.89
CA ARG A 33 -15.11 3.72 -22.62
C ARG A 33 -14.67 4.88 -21.69
N LYS A 34 -14.64 4.66 -20.39
CA LYS A 34 -14.32 5.70 -19.39
C LYS A 34 -13.05 6.49 -19.75
N GLN A 35 -11.97 5.84 -20.17
CA GLN A 35 -10.72 6.50 -20.57
C GLN A 35 -10.85 7.31 -21.85
N GLU A 36 -11.55 6.78 -22.85
CA GLU A 36 -11.81 7.47 -24.13
C GLU A 36 -12.72 8.70 -23.91
N LEU A 37 -13.72 8.56 -23.06
CA LEU A 37 -14.62 9.65 -22.68
C LEU A 37 -13.85 10.76 -21.94
N MET A 38 -12.98 10.38 -21.00
CA MET A 38 -12.12 11.31 -20.30
C MET A 38 -11.20 12.08 -21.26
N PHE A 39 -10.59 11.36 -22.20
CA PHE A 39 -9.74 11.99 -23.21
C PHE A 39 -10.50 12.98 -24.08
N ALA A 40 -11.73 12.63 -24.50
CA ALA A 40 -12.60 13.51 -25.29
C ALA A 40 -13.00 14.78 -24.50
N ILE A 41 -13.35 14.63 -23.22
CA ILE A 41 -13.66 15.77 -22.33
C ILE A 41 -12.44 16.71 -22.23
N LEU A 42 -11.27 16.17 -21.96
CA LEU A 42 -10.05 16.97 -21.80
C LEU A 42 -9.67 17.69 -23.11
N LYS A 43 -9.88 17.04 -24.25
CA LYS A 43 -9.63 17.64 -25.56
C LYS A 43 -10.56 18.83 -25.81
N GLU A 44 -11.84 18.69 -25.48
CA GLU A 44 -12.82 19.77 -25.64
C GLU A 44 -12.51 20.95 -24.69
N LEU A 45 -12.17 20.67 -23.44
CA LEU A 45 -11.74 21.69 -22.48
C LEU A 45 -10.48 22.46 -22.95
N ALA A 46 -9.55 21.75 -23.57
CA ALA A 46 -8.35 22.37 -24.13
C ALA A 46 -8.67 23.28 -25.34
N VAL A 47 -9.68 22.92 -26.17
CA VAL A 47 -10.17 23.77 -27.26
C VAL A 47 -10.83 25.04 -26.71
N GLN A 48 -11.52 24.95 -25.57
CA GLN A 48 -12.15 26.09 -24.89
C GLN A 48 -11.16 26.96 -24.08
N GLU A 49 -9.85 26.75 -24.25
CA GLU A 49 -8.77 27.46 -23.52
C GLU A 49 -8.91 27.41 -21.98
N THR A 50 -9.58 26.39 -21.46
CA THR A 50 -9.65 26.12 -20.02
C THR A 50 -8.32 25.56 -19.55
N THR A 51 -7.76 26.13 -18.47
CA THR A 51 -6.55 25.58 -17.86
C THR A 51 -6.86 24.25 -17.19
N ILE A 52 -6.23 23.17 -17.66
CA ILE A 52 -6.37 21.84 -17.09
C ILE A 52 -5.14 21.57 -16.23
N ILE A 53 -5.37 21.24 -14.96
CA ILE A 53 -4.31 20.81 -14.05
C ILE A 53 -4.28 19.27 -14.06
N GLY A 54 -3.14 18.73 -14.47
CA GLY A 54 -2.90 17.30 -14.47
C GLY A 54 -2.00 16.88 -13.32
N GLN A 55 -2.26 15.70 -12.77
CA GLN A 55 -1.43 15.07 -11.74
C GLN A 55 -1.29 13.57 -12.05
N GLY A 56 -0.13 13.02 -11.72
CA GLY A 56 0.12 11.58 -11.83
C GLY A 56 1.48 11.18 -11.28
N THR A 57 1.71 9.89 -11.24
CA THR A 57 3.00 9.31 -10.85
C THR A 57 3.88 9.14 -12.07
N LEU A 58 5.07 9.73 -12.03
CA LEU A 58 6.00 9.74 -13.16
C LEU A 58 6.63 8.37 -13.35
N GLU A 59 6.56 7.86 -14.57
CA GLU A 59 7.38 6.76 -15.08
C GLU A 59 8.36 7.34 -16.11
N VAL A 60 9.65 7.33 -15.81
CA VAL A 60 10.71 7.76 -16.72
C VAL A 60 11.15 6.59 -17.59
N LEU A 61 11.13 6.76 -18.90
CA LEU A 61 11.54 5.76 -19.87
C LEU A 61 13.04 5.86 -20.21
N PRO A 62 13.65 4.79 -20.77
CA PRO A 62 15.08 4.79 -21.09
C PRO A 62 15.56 5.95 -21.96
N ASP A 63 14.67 6.48 -22.83
CA ASP A 63 14.97 7.62 -23.71
C ASP A 63 14.98 8.97 -22.97
N GLY A 64 14.73 8.98 -21.65
CA GLY A 64 14.83 10.14 -20.78
C GLY A 64 13.59 11.03 -20.75
N PHE A 65 12.53 10.74 -21.48
CA PHE A 65 11.21 11.32 -21.29
C PHE A 65 10.36 10.44 -20.34
N GLY A 66 9.21 10.94 -19.91
CA GLY A 66 8.33 10.16 -19.04
C GLY A 66 6.86 10.38 -19.30
N PHE A 67 6.05 9.63 -18.59
CA PHE A 67 4.60 9.78 -18.52
C PHE A 67 4.11 9.85 -17.07
N LEU A 68 3.16 10.73 -16.81
CA LEU A 68 2.41 10.70 -15.56
C LEU A 68 1.32 9.65 -15.68
N ARG A 69 1.45 8.60 -14.90
CA ARG A 69 0.52 7.47 -14.85
C ARG A 69 -0.50 7.68 -13.73
N SER A 70 -1.72 7.20 -13.95
CA SER A 70 -2.79 7.24 -12.94
C SER A 70 -2.78 5.98 -12.07
N PHE A 71 -2.88 6.12 -10.75
CA PHE A 71 -3.08 4.97 -9.86
C PHE A 71 -4.45 4.31 -10.07
N GLU A 72 -5.48 5.07 -10.46
CA GLU A 72 -6.82 4.56 -10.76
C GLU A 72 -6.82 3.59 -11.95
N ALA A 73 -5.85 3.74 -12.87
CA ALA A 73 -5.58 2.81 -13.95
C ALA A 73 -4.50 1.77 -13.58
N ASN A 74 -4.17 1.62 -12.30
CA ASN A 74 -3.10 0.74 -11.82
C ASN A 74 -1.77 0.97 -12.55
N TYR A 75 -1.45 2.23 -12.89
CA TYR A 75 -0.27 2.65 -13.68
C TYR A 75 -0.18 2.01 -15.07
N LEU A 76 -1.29 1.49 -15.61
CA LEU A 76 -1.34 1.02 -17.00
C LEU A 76 -1.18 2.19 -17.97
N PRO A 77 -0.42 2.00 -19.06
CA PRO A 77 -0.42 2.96 -20.16
C PRO A 77 -1.82 3.20 -20.71
N GLY A 78 -2.19 4.47 -20.85
CA GLY A 78 -3.51 4.87 -21.33
C GLY A 78 -3.46 6.12 -22.22
N PRO A 79 -4.54 6.44 -22.93
CA PRO A 79 -4.62 7.64 -23.76
C PRO A 79 -4.66 8.93 -22.93
N ASP A 80 -4.99 8.84 -21.65
CA ASP A 80 -5.04 9.94 -20.68
C ASP A 80 -3.71 10.18 -19.95
N ASP A 81 -2.64 9.46 -20.34
CA ASP A 81 -1.31 9.70 -19.81
C ASP A 81 -0.78 11.07 -20.26
N ILE A 82 -0.02 11.70 -19.36
CA ILE A 82 0.52 13.02 -19.61
C ILE A 82 2.03 12.90 -19.89
N TYR A 83 2.43 13.32 -21.07
CA TYR A 83 3.83 13.34 -21.49
C TYR A 83 4.63 14.38 -20.71
N VAL A 84 5.82 13.98 -20.24
CA VAL A 84 6.81 14.83 -19.57
C VAL A 84 8.09 14.83 -20.40
N SER A 85 8.53 16.01 -20.82
CA SER A 85 9.69 16.14 -21.69
C SER A 85 11.01 15.83 -20.98
N PRO A 86 12.06 15.37 -21.69
CA PRO A 86 13.38 15.15 -21.11
C PRO A 86 13.98 16.40 -20.46
N ASN A 87 13.64 17.58 -20.96
CA ASN A 87 14.10 18.85 -20.40
C ASN A 87 13.48 19.10 -19.01
N GLN A 88 12.18 18.80 -18.83
CA GLN A 88 11.51 18.92 -17.53
C GLN A 88 12.07 17.88 -16.54
N VAL A 89 12.25 16.65 -16.98
CA VAL A 89 12.84 15.57 -16.16
C VAL A 89 14.22 16.01 -15.64
N ARG A 90 15.08 16.54 -16.49
CA ARG A 90 16.42 17.02 -16.09
C ARG A 90 16.39 18.28 -15.26
N LYS A 91 15.60 19.28 -15.69
CA LYS A 91 15.52 20.58 -15.00
C LYS A 91 15.12 20.46 -13.56
N PHE A 92 14.15 19.61 -13.25
CA PHE A 92 13.60 19.41 -11.91
C PHE A 92 14.15 18.16 -11.22
N SER A 93 15.12 17.47 -11.79
CA SER A 93 15.71 16.23 -11.26
C SER A 93 14.65 15.19 -10.90
N LEU A 94 13.65 15.05 -11.78
CA LEU A 94 12.54 14.11 -11.58
C LEU A 94 12.99 12.67 -11.78
N ARG A 95 12.39 11.77 -11.03
CA ARG A 95 12.66 10.33 -11.08
C ARG A 95 11.36 9.55 -11.14
N SER A 96 11.44 8.30 -11.61
CA SER A 96 10.29 7.39 -11.51
C SER A 96 9.79 7.29 -10.08
N GLY A 97 8.46 7.34 -9.92
CA GLY A 97 7.79 7.36 -8.63
C GLY A 97 7.45 8.77 -8.12
N ASP A 98 8.03 9.84 -8.66
CA ASP A 98 7.63 11.20 -8.28
C ASP A 98 6.17 11.47 -8.65
N THR A 99 5.39 11.99 -7.71
CA THR A 99 4.06 12.53 -7.99
C THR A 99 4.20 13.96 -8.47
N VAL A 100 3.84 14.22 -9.72
CA VAL A 100 4.02 15.52 -10.37
C VAL A 100 2.67 16.12 -10.72
N GLN A 101 2.50 17.42 -10.45
CA GLN A 101 1.31 18.19 -10.77
C GLN A 101 1.67 19.48 -11.52
N GLY A 102 0.82 19.84 -12.47
CA GLY A 102 0.96 21.10 -13.18
C GLY A 102 -0.02 21.25 -14.36
N PRO A 103 -0.06 22.42 -15.00
CA PRO A 103 -0.91 22.66 -16.14
C PRO A 103 -0.47 21.79 -17.33
N ILE A 104 -1.48 21.24 -18.02
CA ILE A 104 -1.29 20.43 -19.21
C ILE A 104 -1.93 21.09 -20.43
N ARG A 105 -1.43 20.76 -21.61
CA ARG A 105 -2.03 21.12 -22.90
C ARG A 105 -2.54 19.89 -23.65
N GLY A 106 -3.53 20.09 -24.47
CA GLY A 106 -4.00 19.08 -25.40
C GLY A 106 -2.94 18.66 -26.41
N PRO A 107 -3.09 17.47 -27.02
CA PRO A 107 -2.23 17.00 -28.10
C PRO A 107 -2.33 17.92 -29.32
N LYS A 108 -1.17 18.22 -29.93
CA LYS A 108 -1.08 18.92 -31.22
C LYS A 108 -1.23 17.93 -32.38
N ASP A 109 -1.32 18.43 -33.60
CA ASP A 109 -1.36 17.60 -34.78
C ASP A 109 -0.18 16.63 -34.82
N GLY A 110 -0.46 15.33 -34.89
CA GLY A 110 0.52 14.26 -34.86
C GLY A 110 0.93 13.78 -33.47
N GLU A 111 0.53 14.45 -32.38
CA GLU A 111 0.73 13.99 -31.00
C GLU A 111 -0.44 13.11 -30.53
N ARG A 112 -0.14 12.14 -29.67
CA ARG A 112 -1.14 11.22 -29.08
C ARG A 112 -1.56 11.59 -27.68
N TYR A 113 -0.68 12.25 -26.92
CA TYR A 113 -0.82 12.45 -25.48
C TYR A 113 -0.93 13.92 -25.12
N PHE A 114 -1.57 14.19 -24.00
CA PHE A 114 -1.46 15.47 -23.32
C PHE A 114 -0.01 15.70 -22.91
N ALA A 115 0.40 16.96 -22.83
CA ALA A 115 1.76 17.30 -22.45
C ALA A 115 1.77 18.25 -21.25
N LEU A 116 2.63 17.97 -20.30
CA LEU A 116 2.87 18.83 -19.16
C LEU A 116 3.56 20.11 -19.63
N LEU A 117 2.95 21.29 -19.32
CA LEU A 117 3.49 22.58 -19.67
C LEU A 117 4.55 23.05 -18.67
N GLN A 118 4.22 22.90 -17.39
CA GLN A 118 5.04 23.34 -16.29
C GLN A 118 4.90 22.37 -15.12
N VAL A 119 5.92 22.25 -14.28
CA VAL A 119 5.87 21.52 -13.02
C VAL A 119 5.57 22.54 -11.91
N ASP A 120 4.38 22.44 -11.32
CA ASP A 120 3.97 23.31 -10.22
C ASP A 120 4.29 22.68 -8.87
N GLN A 121 4.10 21.37 -8.75
CA GLN A 121 4.41 20.61 -7.54
C GLN A 121 5.07 19.26 -7.88
N THR A 122 5.94 18.82 -6.98
CA THR A 122 6.49 17.47 -6.98
C THR A 122 6.40 16.91 -5.57
N ASN A 123 5.75 15.75 -5.42
CA ASN A 123 5.49 15.11 -4.13
C ASN A 123 4.86 16.08 -3.12
N PHE A 124 3.89 16.87 -3.59
CA PHE A 124 3.12 17.87 -2.84
C PHE A 124 3.92 19.11 -2.35
N GLU A 125 5.15 19.26 -2.83
CA GLU A 125 6.01 20.38 -2.51
C GLU A 125 6.42 21.18 -3.75
N GLU A 126 6.96 22.41 -3.52
CA GLU A 126 7.49 23.24 -4.59
C GLU A 126 8.69 22.56 -5.29
N PRO A 127 8.80 22.63 -6.63
CA PRO A 127 9.81 21.89 -7.39
C PRO A 127 11.27 22.22 -7.01
N ASP A 128 11.54 23.43 -6.50
CA ASP A 128 12.90 23.84 -6.12
C ASP A 128 13.41 23.07 -4.88
N LYS A 129 12.54 22.62 -4.01
CA LYS A 129 12.91 21.79 -2.84
C LYS A 129 13.40 20.40 -3.26
N VAL A 130 12.90 19.87 -4.39
CA VAL A 130 13.24 18.55 -4.92
C VAL A 130 14.72 18.40 -5.23
N ARG A 131 15.39 19.49 -5.64
CA ARG A 131 16.82 19.46 -6.01
C ARG A 131 17.75 19.12 -4.86
N HIS A 132 17.33 19.35 -3.64
CA HIS A 132 18.13 19.16 -2.42
C HIS A 132 17.74 17.90 -1.64
N ARG A 133 16.84 17.06 -2.19
CA ARG A 133 16.42 15.83 -1.54
C ARG A 133 17.55 14.82 -1.46
N ILE A 134 17.65 14.14 -0.33
CA ILE A 134 18.55 13.01 -0.14
C ILE A 134 17.90 11.77 -0.75
N ASN A 135 18.67 11.01 -1.53
CA ASN A 135 18.19 9.75 -2.08
C ASN A 135 17.83 8.77 -0.97
N PHE A 136 16.73 8.03 -1.14
CA PHE A 136 16.23 7.06 -0.17
C PHE A 136 17.29 6.10 0.37
N ASP A 137 18.16 5.60 -0.51
CA ASP A 137 19.22 4.65 -0.13
C ASP A 137 20.32 5.28 0.73
N ASN A 138 20.43 6.60 0.78
CA ASN A 138 21.38 7.36 1.59
C ASN A 138 20.79 7.86 2.92
N LEU A 139 19.49 7.65 3.16
CA LEU A 139 18.84 8.03 4.40
C LEU A 139 19.22 7.07 5.53
N THR A 140 19.36 7.60 6.74
CA THR A 140 19.78 6.83 7.93
C THR A 140 18.61 6.01 8.50
N PRO A 141 18.68 4.66 8.45
CA PRO A 141 17.58 3.81 8.94
C PRO A 141 17.61 3.71 10.48
N LEU A 142 16.43 3.85 11.08
CA LEU A 142 16.20 3.64 12.51
C LEU A 142 15.20 2.48 12.75
N TYR A 143 15.11 2.03 13.98
CA TYR A 143 14.01 1.18 14.43
C TYR A 143 12.72 1.99 14.47
N PRO A 144 11.54 1.33 14.34
CA PRO A 144 10.26 1.97 14.62
C PRO A 144 10.21 2.45 16.07
N GLU A 145 9.92 3.76 16.26
CA GLU A 145 9.83 4.40 17.59
C GLU A 145 8.47 5.07 17.79
N GLU A 146 7.77 5.39 16.72
CA GLU A 146 6.42 5.95 16.75
C GLU A 146 5.40 4.88 16.40
N ARG A 147 4.42 4.67 17.31
CA ARG A 147 3.40 3.65 17.15
C ARG A 147 2.32 4.06 16.14
N LEU A 148 1.96 3.15 15.27
CA LEU A 148 0.74 3.19 14.49
C LEU A 148 -0.39 2.54 15.30
N THR A 149 -1.18 3.33 15.99
CA THR A 149 -2.28 2.84 16.83
C THR A 149 -3.40 2.30 15.95
N MET A 150 -3.74 1.03 16.14
CA MET A 150 -4.80 0.35 15.41
C MET A 150 -6.15 0.41 16.11
N GLU A 151 -6.15 0.59 17.42
CA GLU A 151 -7.38 0.69 18.23
C GLU A 151 -8.31 1.78 17.69
N PRO A 152 -9.61 1.48 17.42
CA PRO A 152 -10.56 2.48 16.95
C PRO A 152 -10.72 3.64 17.95
N LYS A 153 -10.71 4.89 17.44
CA LYS A 153 -11.03 6.06 18.28
C LYS A 153 -12.48 6.09 18.79
N ASP A 154 -13.39 5.45 18.04
CA ASP A 154 -14.78 5.29 18.46
C ASP A 154 -14.91 4.08 19.37
N PRO A 155 -15.17 4.28 20.67
CA PRO A 155 -15.29 3.19 21.63
C PRO A 155 -16.55 2.31 21.42
N THR A 156 -17.43 2.69 20.49
CA THR A 156 -18.60 1.87 20.09
C THR A 156 -18.29 0.93 18.93
N ALA A 157 -17.11 1.06 18.32
CA ALA A 157 -16.67 0.19 17.23
C ALA A 157 -16.56 -1.26 17.71
N LYS A 158 -17.11 -2.17 16.93
CA LYS A 158 -17.12 -3.61 17.25
C LYS A 158 -15.85 -4.34 16.78
N ASP A 159 -14.87 -3.60 16.25
CA ASP A 159 -13.64 -4.21 15.75
C ASP A 159 -12.70 -4.58 16.91
N LEU A 160 -12.65 -5.87 17.20
CA LEU A 160 -11.70 -6.42 18.15
C LEU A 160 -10.36 -6.79 17.50
N THR A 161 -10.30 -6.90 16.19
CA THR A 161 -9.07 -7.27 15.45
C THR A 161 -7.97 -6.24 15.67
N SER A 162 -8.29 -4.97 15.47
CA SER A 162 -7.35 -3.86 15.64
C SER A 162 -6.91 -3.72 17.10
N ARG A 163 -7.80 -3.93 18.07
CA ARG A 163 -7.47 -3.95 19.49
C ARG A 163 -6.50 -5.08 19.86
N VAL A 164 -6.76 -6.29 19.33
CA VAL A 164 -5.87 -7.45 19.56
C VAL A 164 -4.50 -7.22 18.94
N ILE A 165 -4.41 -6.67 17.72
CA ILE A 165 -3.13 -6.34 17.08
C ILE A 165 -2.32 -5.40 17.97
N ASP A 166 -2.91 -4.35 18.47
CA ASP A 166 -2.25 -3.38 19.34
C ASP A 166 -1.71 -3.98 20.65
N ILE A 167 -2.38 -5.00 21.18
CA ILE A 167 -1.97 -5.69 22.41
C ILE A 167 -0.88 -6.74 22.14
N VAL A 168 -1.02 -7.49 21.03
CA VAL A 168 -0.17 -8.67 20.77
C VAL A 168 1.02 -8.32 19.89
N THR A 169 0.83 -7.45 18.91
CA THR A 169 1.83 -7.11 17.89
C THR A 169 1.78 -5.62 17.57
N PRO A 170 2.19 -4.73 18.48
CA PRO A 170 2.20 -3.31 18.20
C PRO A 170 3.02 -3.02 16.95
N ILE A 171 2.48 -2.20 16.06
CA ILE A 171 3.09 -1.83 14.79
C ILE A 171 3.53 -0.37 14.86
N GLY A 172 4.73 -0.07 14.35
CA GLY A 172 5.27 1.28 14.34
C GLY A 172 5.56 1.80 12.93
N LYS A 173 5.75 3.11 12.81
CA LYS A 173 6.23 3.76 11.59
C LYS A 173 7.61 3.22 11.22
N GLY A 174 7.76 2.70 10.01
CA GLY A 174 8.98 2.01 9.57
C GLY A 174 8.96 0.49 9.78
N GLN A 175 7.83 -0.10 10.20
CA GLN A 175 7.72 -1.53 10.48
C GLN A 175 7.81 -2.39 9.23
N ARG A 176 8.50 -3.53 9.32
CA ARG A 176 8.46 -4.65 8.37
C ARG A 176 7.62 -5.77 8.97
N ALA A 177 6.31 -5.73 8.74
CA ALA A 177 5.38 -6.67 9.34
C ALA A 177 4.93 -7.75 8.34
N LEU A 178 4.91 -9.00 8.79
CA LEU A 178 4.34 -10.13 8.06
C LEU A 178 3.04 -10.58 8.72
N ILE A 179 1.97 -10.68 7.95
CA ILE A 179 0.75 -11.38 8.32
C ILE A 179 0.86 -12.79 7.71
N VAL A 180 1.22 -13.74 8.53
CA VAL A 180 1.40 -15.14 8.13
C VAL A 180 0.04 -15.83 8.13
N ALA A 181 -0.46 -16.16 6.95
CA ALA A 181 -1.84 -16.57 6.78
C ALA A 181 -1.98 -17.92 6.03
N PRO A 182 -2.46 -18.97 6.71
CA PRO A 182 -3.04 -20.12 6.03
C PRO A 182 -4.30 -19.72 5.23
N PRO A 183 -4.71 -20.51 4.22
CA PRO A 183 -5.95 -20.25 3.49
C PRO A 183 -7.17 -20.18 4.42
N ARG A 184 -8.10 -19.25 4.14
CA ARG A 184 -9.40 -19.09 4.84
C ARG A 184 -9.29 -18.63 6.30
N THR A 185 -8.26 -17.90 6.67
CA THR A 185 -8.06 -17.39 8.04
C THR A 185 -8.44 -15.92 8.23
N GLY A 186 -9.16 -15.32 7.28
CA GLY A 186 -9.63 -13.92 7.41
C GLY A 186 -8.56 -12.87 7.07
N LYS A 187 -7.55 -13.23 6.30
CA LYS A 187 -6.44 -12.37 5.84
C LYS A 187 -6.94 -11.02 5.28
N THR A 188 -7.87 -11.04 4.33
CA THR A 188 -8.38 -9.86 3.63
C THR A 188 -9.12 -8.92 4.60
N MET A 189 -9.97 -9.47 5.49
CA MET A 189 -10.66 -8.68 6.53
C MET A 189 -9.68 -8.03 7.49
N MET A 190 -8.60 -8.73 7.87
CA MET A 190 -7.57 -8.16 8.73
C MET A 190 -6.86 -6.98 8.07
N LEU A 191 -6.51 -7.09 6.77
CA LEU A 191 -5.93 -5.98 6.03
C LEU A 191 -6.87 -4.78 5.91
N GLN A 192 -8.17 -5.02 5.68
CA GLN A 192 -9.18 -3.95 5.65
C GLN A 192 -9.28 -3.24 7.02
N ASN A 193 -9.29 -3.99 8.13
CA ASN A 193 -9.32 -3.41 9.47
C ASN A 193 -8.06 -2.58 9.74
N ILE A 194 -6.88 -3.06 9.35
CA ILE A 194 -5.62 -2.31 9.47
C ILE A 194 -5.66 -1.05 8.60
N ALA A 195 -6.11 -1.15 7.36
CA ALA A 195 -6.24 0.00 6.45
C ALA A 195 -7.19 1.06 7.01
N HIS A 196 -8.34 0.63 7.53
CA HIS A 196 -9.33 1.50 8.16
C HIS A 196 -8.78 2.17 9.43
N ALA A 197 -8.08 1.41 10.28
CA ALA A 197 -7.44 1.94 11.47
C ALA A 197 -6.38 3.01 11.13
N ILE A 198 -5.52 2.75 10.15
CA ILE A 198 -4.49 3.69 9.72
C ILE A 198 -5.13 4.96 9.16
N SER A 199 -6.07 4.86 8.23
CA SER A 199 -6.71 6.03 7.61
C SER A 199 -7.51 6.87 8.61
N SER A 200 -8.07 6.26 9.65
CA SER A 200 -8.86 6.96 10.68
C SER A 200 -7.99 7.56 11.79
N ASN A 201 -6.96 6.84 12.22
CA ASN A 201 -6.13 7.24 13.35
C ASN A 201 -4.95 8.11 12.94
N HIS A 202 -4.43 7.88 11.73
CA HIS A 202 -3.20 8.50 11.19
C HIS A 202 -3.47 9.13 9.82
N PRO A 203 -4.27 10.21 9.74
CA PRO A 203 -4.59 10.88 8.49
C PRO A 203 -3.38 11.53 7.82
N GLU A 204 -2.28 11.73 8.57
CA GLU A 204 -0.99 12.21 8.06
C GLU A 204 -0.24 11.17 7.23
N VAL A 205 -0.58 9.88 7.39
CA VAL A 205 0.10 8.77 6.74
C VAL A 205 -0.44 8.56 5.32
N TYR A 206 0.46 8.43 4.36
CA TYR A 206 0.11 8.09 2.99
C TYR A 206 -0.08 6.58 2.85
N LEU A 207 -1.34 6.15 2.69
CA LEU A 207 -1.70 4.73 2.62
C LEU A 207 -1.76 4.23 1.18
N LEU A 208 -0.93 3.24 0.87
CA LEU A 208 -0.91 2.49 -0.39
C LEU A 208 -1.33 1.05 -0.14
N VAL A 209 -2.30 0.56 -0.89
CA VAL A 209 -2.70 -0.85 -0.86
C VAL A 209 -2.35 -1.48 -2.19
N LEU A 210 -1.50 -2.50 -2.16
CA LEU A 210 -1.01 -3.22 -3.33
C LEU A 210 -1.53 -4.65 -3.32
N LEU A 211 -2.39 -4.97 -4.28
CA LEU A 211 -3.02 -6.28 -4.44
C LEU A 211 -2.41 -6.98 -5.66
N ILE A 212 -1.70 -8.08 -5.44
CA ILE A 212 -1.00 -8.84 -6.48
C ILE A 212 -1.62 -10.22 -6.64
N ASP A 213 -2.06 -10.53 -7.87
CA ASP A 213 -2.66 -11.82 -8.22
C ASP A 213 -3.89 -12.14 -7.36
N GLU A 214 -4.65 -11.08 -6.97
CA GLU A 214 -5.91 -11.20 -6.24
C GLU A 214 -7.11 -11.18 -7.19
N ARG A 215 -8.28 -11.53 -6.66
CA ARG A 215 -9.51 -11.61 -7.44
C ARG A 215 -10.11 -10.23 -7.68
N PRO A 216 -10.72 -9.96 -8.84
CA PRO A 216 -11.34 -8.67 -9.14
C PRO A 216 -12.41 -8.22 -8.11
N GLU A 217 -13.18 -9.18 -7.55
CA GLU A 217 -14.16 -8.88 -6.51
C GLU A 217 -13.52 -8.43 -5.20
N GLU A 218 -12.38 -9.00 -4.81
CA GLU A 218 -11.62 -8.59 -3.61
C GLU A 218 -10.98 -7.21 -3.82
N VAL A 219 -10.52 -6.92 -5.03
CA VAL A 219 -10.03 -5.58 -5.41
C VAL A 219 -11.12 -4.53 -5.28
N THR A 220 -12.29 -4.81 -5.85
CA THR A 220 -13.45 -3.90 -5.80
C THR A 220 -13.91 -3.64 -4.37
N ASP A 221 -13.92 -4.67 -3.53
CA ASP A 221 -14.28 -4.55 -2.12
C ASP A 221 -13.27 -3.67 -1.37
N MET A 222 -11.98 -3.88 -1.57
CA MET A 222 -10.93 -3.06 -1.00
C MET A 222 -11.02 -1.60 -1.43
N GLN A 223 -11.25 -1.33 -2.73
CA GLN A 223 -11.42 0.03 -3.26
C GLN A 223 -12.62 0.78 -2.68
N ARG A 224 -13.68 0.05 -2.29
CA ARG A 224 -14.89 0.66 -1.70
C ARG A 224 -14.78 0.90 -0.20
N THR A 225 -13.96 0.11 0.49
CA THR A 225 -13.89 0.11 1.95
C THR A 225 -12.69 0.88 2.49
N VAL A 226 -11.61 1.01 1.71
CA VAL A 226 -10.36 1.64 2.16
C VAL A 226 -10.24 3.06 1.65
N ASN A 227 -9.94 3.99 2.54
CA ASN A 227 -9.57 5.36 2.19
C ASN A 227 -8.05 5.46 1.99
N GLY A 228 -7.61 5.21 0.77
CA GLY A 228 -6.20 5.20 0.37
C GLY A 228 -6.08 4.89 -1.13
N GLU A 229 -4.86 4.91 -1.66
CA GLU A 229 -4.64 4.47 -3.04
C GLU A 229 -4.61 2.95 -3.11
N VAL A 230 -5.60 2.35 -3.76
CA VAL A 230 -5.66 0.90 -4.01
C VAL A 230 -5.20 0.61 -5.43
N ILE A 231 -4.06 -0.06 -5.54
CA ILE A 231 -3.42 -0.45 -6.79
C ILE A 231 -3.44 -1.97 -6.88
N SER A 232 -3.82 -2.50 -8.04
CA SER A 232 -3.96 -3.93 -8.21
C SER A 232 -3.39 -4.44 -9.52
N SER A 233 -3.01 -5.70 -9.52
CA SER A 233 -2.80 -6.51 -10.70
C SER A 233 -3.43 -7.86 -10.43
N THR A 234 -4.55 -8.14 -11.12
CA THR A 234 -5.42 -9.30 -10.87
C THR A 234 -4.86 -10.59 -11.47
N PHE A 235 -5.40 -11.74 -11.05
CA PHE A 235 -4.87 -13.06 -11.40
C PHE A 235 -4.91 -13.37 -12.91
N ASP A 236 -5.70 -12.66 -13.68
CA ASP A 236 -5.79 -12.78 -15.15
C ASP A 236 -4.71 -11.99 -15.90
N GLU A 237 -3.93 -11.15 -15.19
CA GLU A 237 -2.81 -10.41 -15.78
C GLU A 237 -1.49 -11.22 -15.75
N PRO A 238 -0.56 -10.96 -16.68
CA PRO A 238 0.72 -11.66 -16.72
C PRO A 238 1.63 -11.26 -15.56
N ALA A 239 2.55 -12.16 -15.17
CA ALA A 239 3.50 -11.96 -14.08
C ALA A 239 4.36 -10.67 -14.24
N SER A 240 4.71 -10.30 -15.48
CA SER A 240 5.43 -9.06 -15.78
C SER A 240 4.66 -7.82 -15.34
N ARG A 241 3.33 -7.87 -15.40
CA ARG A 241 2.46 -6.79 -14.95
C ARG A 241 2.49 -6.66 -13.44
N HIS A 242 2.42 -7.77 -12.71
CA HIS A 242 2.54 -7.80 -11.25
C HIS A 242 3.84 -7.13 -10.79
N VAL A 243 4.94 -7.45 -11.45
CA VAL A 243 6.26 -6.86 -11.15
C VAL A 243 6.28 -5.36 -11.45
N GLN A 244 5.78 -4.94 -12.63
CA GLN A 244 5.76 -3.52 -13.02
C GLN A 244 4.98 -2.66 -12.03
N VAL A 245 3.80 -3.11 -11.63
CA VAL A 245 2.94 -2.39 -10.66
C VAL A 245 3.65 -2.27 -9.32
N ALA A 246 4.25 -3.37 -8.83
CA ALA A 246 4.96 -3.36 -7.55
C ALA A 246 6.18 -2.42 -7.59
N GLU A 247 6.93 -2.38 -8.69
CA GLU A 247 8.06 -1.47 -8.85
C GLU A 247 7.61 0.01 -8.88
N MET A 248 6.49 0.32 -9.52
CA MET A 248 5.92 1.69 -9.47
C MET A 248 5.51 2.11 -8.06
N VAL A 249 4.84 1.22 -7.32
CA VAL A 249 4.39 1.50 -5.95
C VAL A 249 5.57 1.75 -5.02
N ILE A 250 6.60 0.89 -5.06
CA ILE A 250 7.76 1.06 -4.16
C ILE A 250 8.57 2.30 -4.51
N GLU A 251 8.73 2.65 -5.79
CA GLU A 251 9.42 3.87 -6.18
C GLU A 251 8.63 5.11 -5.75
N LYS A 252 7.30 5.12 -5.89
CA LYS A 252 6.45 6.18 -5.37
C LYS A 252 6.61 6.35 -3.86
N ALA A 253 6.54 5.24 -3.12
CA ALA A 253 6.70 5.27 -1.67
C ALA A 253 8.06 5.84 -1.25
N LYS A 254 9.15 5.43 -1.90
CA LYS A 254 10.48 5.99 -1.64
C LYS A 254 10.57 7.49 -1.93
N ARG A 255 9.95 7.96 -3.04
CA ARG A 255 9.94 9.41 -3.37
C ARG A 255 9.22 10.20 -2.30
N LEU A 256 8.06 9.73 -1.80
CA LEU A 256 7.33 10.38 -0.72
C LEU A 256 8.15 10.44 0.59
N VAL A 257 8.85 9.35 0.94
CA VAL A 257 9.72 9.32 2.12
C VAL A 257 10.90 10.28 2.01
N GLU A 258 11.49 10.44 0.81
CA GLU A 258 12.54 11.45 0.56
C GLU A 258 12.05 12.89 0.85
N HIS A 259 10.73 13.11 0.82
CA HIS A 259 10.05 14.35 1.21
C HIS A 259 9.49 14.32 2.64
N LYS A 260 9.99 13.41 3.47
CA LYS A 260 9.64 13.26 4.89
C LYS A 260 8.19 12.86 5.18
N HIS A 261 7.50 12.28 4.20
CA HIS A 261 6.18 11.70 4.44
C HIS A 261 6.29 10.34 5.11
N ASP A 262 5.32 10.04 5.97
CA ASP A 262 5.11 8.69 6.49
C ASP A 262 4.25 7.92 5.51
N VAL A 263 4.76 6.78 5.03
CA VAL A 263 4.10 5.95 4.04
C VAL A 263 3.89 4.54 4.58
N VAL A 264 2.69 4.01 4.41
CA VAL A 264 2.36 2.61 4.70
C VAL A 264 1.95 1.90 3.42
N ILE A 265 2.61 0.79 3.13
CA ILE A 265 2.21 -0.14 2.06
C ILE A 265 1.58 -1.38 2.72
N LEU A 266 0.31 -1.66 2.39
CA LEU A 266 -0.34 -2.94 2.66
C LEU A 266 -0.22 -3.79 1.41
N LEU A 267 0.48 -4.92 1.50
CA LEU A 267 0.74 -5.81 0.36
C LEU A 267 0.03 -7.15 0.52
N ASP A 268 -0.87 -7.46 -0.37
CA ASP A 268 -1.49 -8.78 -0.50
C ASP A 268 -1.21 -9.39 -1.87
N SER A 269 -0.28 -10.32 -2.03
CA SER A 269 0.61 -10.91 -1.04
C SER A 269 2.08 -10.89 -1.50
N ILE A 270 3.01 -10.87 -0.56
CA ILE A 270 4.45 -10.98 -0.86
C ILE A 270 4.79 -12.33 -1.51
N THR A 271 4.07 -13.41 -1.15
CA THR A 271 4.24 -14.73 -1.73
C THR A 271 3.95 -14.73 -3.23
N ARG A 272 2.85 -14.10 -3.64
CA ARG A 272 2.47 -14.00 -5.06
C ARG A 272 3.39 -13.07 -5.83
N LEU A 273 3.80 -11.97 -5.21
CA LEU A 273 4.81 -11.08 -5.80
C LEU A 273 6.13 -11.82 -6.04
N ALA A 274 6.59 -12.61 -5.07
CA ALA A 274 7.81 -13.42 -5.22
C ALA A 274 7.68 -14.47 -6.34
N ARG A 275 6.52 -15.11 -6.48
CA ARG A 275 6.22 -16.02 -7.61
C ARG A 275 6.29 -15.29 -8.95
N ALA A 276 5.74 -14.08 -9.03
CA ALA A 276 5.79 -13.27 -10.25
C ALA A 276 7.23 -12.93 -10.64
N TYR A 277 8.06 -12.54 -9.69
CA TYR A 277 9.49 -12.33 -9.94
C TYR A 277 10.19 -13.61 -10.37
N ASN A 278 9.87 -14.76 -9.77
CA ASN A 278 10.44 -16.04 -10.19
C ASN A 278 10.12 -16.41 -11.64
N THR A 279 8.98 -15.95 -12.14
CA THR A 279 8.57 -16.17 -13.55
C THR A 279 9.26 -15.20 -14.51
N VAL A 280 9.50 -13.95 -14.09
CA VAL A 280 9.97 -12.86 -14.95
C VAL A 280 11.49 -12.75 -14.99
N VAL A 281 12.17 -13.10 -13.88
CA VAL A 281 13.64 -12.98 -13.79
C VAL A 281 14.30 -14.01 -14.74
N PRO A 282 15.31 -13.59 -15.55
CA PRO A 282 16.08 -14.54 -16.35
C PRO A 282 16.68 -15.64 -15.46
N SER A 283 16.57 -16.88 -15.92
CA SER A 283 17.07 -18.03 -15.18
C SER A 283 18.58 -17.91 -14.90
N SER A 284 18.97 -18.05 -13.63
CA SER A 284 20.37 -18.08 -13.22
C SER A 284 21.04 -19.43 -13.53
N GLY A 285 20.29 -20.45 -13.92
CA GLY A 285 20.72 -21.84 -14.03
C GLY A 285 20.88 -22.55 -12.69
N LYS A 286 20.64 -21.86 -11.56
CA LYS A 286 20.66 -22.42 -10.20
C LYS A 286 19.27 -22.33 -9.58
N VAL A 287 18.64 -23.49 -9.43
CA VAL A 287 17.29 -23.59 -8.85
C VAL A 287 17.40 -24.13 -7.42
N LEU A 288 16.83 -23.38 -6.48
CA LEU A 288 16.71 -23.77 -5.08
C LEU A 288 15.56 -24.79 -4.90
N THR A 289 15.49 -25.37 -3.72
CA THR A 289 14.34 -26.24 -3.33
C THR A 289 13.02 -25.52 -3.60
N GLY A 290 12.02 -26.25 -4.09
CA GLY A 290 10.70 -25.67 -4.42
C GLY A 290 10.62 -24.97 -5.78
N GLY A 291 11.67 -25.05 -6.62
CA GLY A 291 11.63 -24.45 -7.96
C GLY A 291 11.87 -22.95 -8.01
N VAL A 292 12.47 -22.37 -6.98
CA VAL A 292 12.82 -20.94 -6.90
C VAL A 292 14.19 -20.71 -7.52
N ASP A 293 14.29 -19.80 -8.51
CA ASP A 293 15.59 -19.37 -9.03
C ASP A 293 16.37 -18.61 -7.96
N ALA A 294 17.68 -18.83 -7.90
CA ALA A 294 18.55 -18.23 -6.88
C ALA A 294 18.50 -16.69 -6.85
N ASN A 295 18.22 -16.06 -8.00
CA ASN A 295 18.14 -14.60 -8.12
C ASN A 295 16.72 -14.05 -7.97
N ALA A 296 15.70 -14.91 -7.99
CA ALA A 296 14.29 -14.49 -8.04
C ALA A 296 13.84 -13.70 -6.80
N LEU A 297 14.34 -14.08 -5.62
CA LEU A 297 13.92 -13.47 -4.35
C LEU A 297 14.67 -12.17 -4.01
N GLN A 298 15.71 -11.81 -4.74
CA GLN A 298 16.51 -10.63 -4.43
C GLN A 298 15.69 -9.33 -4.51
N ARG A 299 14.91 -9.15 -5.58
CA ARG A 299 14.08 -7.95 -5.76
C ARG A 299 12.92 -7.87 -4.77
N PRO A 300 12.11 -8.94 -4.54
CA PRO A 300 11.08 -8.93 -3.50
C PRO A 300 11.64 -8.68 -2.10
N LYS A 301 12.83 -9.22 -1.77
CA LYS A 301 13.52 -8.92 -0.51
C LYS A 301 13.91 -7.45 -0.40
N ARG A 302 14.40 -6.84 -1.47
CA ARG A 302 14.68 -5.40 -1.51
C ARG A 302 13.41 -4.57 -1.35
N PHE A 303 12.31 -4.99 -1.96
CA PHE A 303 11.00 -4.36 -1.77
C PHE A 303 10.63 -4.36 -0.30
N PHE A 304 10.53 -5.52 0.33
CA PHE A 304 10.15 -5.65 1.73
C PHE A 304 11.18 -5.05 2.69
N GLY A 305 12.45 -5.21 2.40
CA GLY A 305 13.57 -4.65 3.16
C GLY A 305 13.71 -3.13 3.06
N ALA A 306 12.99 -2.47 2.14
CA ALA A 306 12.96 -1.01 2.06
C ALA A 306 12.27 -0.37 3.26
N ALA A 307 11.36 -1.09 3.94
CA ALA A 307 10.67 -0.57 5.12
C ALA A 307 11.64 -0.21 6.24
N ARG A 308 11.58 1.05 6.69
CA ARG A 308 12.43 1.63 7.74
C ARG A 308 11.86 2.94 8.27
N ASN A 309 12.15 3.24 9.51
CA ASN A 309 12.02 4.59 10.04
C ASN A 309 13.30 5.38 9.68
N ILE A 310 13.21 6.68 9.51
CA ILE A 310 14.29 7.53 8.97
C ILE A 310 14.65 8.63 9.96
N GLU A 311 15.94 8.80 10.27
CA GLU A 311 16.44 9.81 11.20
C GLU A 311 16.16 11.24 10.71
N GLU A 312 16.27 11.46 9.41
CA GLU A 312 16.03 12.76 8.77
C GLU A 312 14.53 13.13 8.67
N GLY A 313 13.66 12.21 9.05
CA GLY A 313 12.20 12.35 9.03
C GLY A 313 11.53 11.55 7.91
N GLY A 314 10.27 11.20 8.16
CA GLY A 314 9.50 10.29 7.32
C GLY A 314 9.78 8.82 7.62
N SER A 315 8.91 7.95 7.14
CA SER A 315 9.03 6.51 7.34
C SER A 315 8.40 5.73 6.21
N LEU A 316 8.89 4.52 5.97
CA LEU A 316 8.25 3.54 5.10
C LEU A 316 7.92 2.29 5.92
N SER A 317 6.63 2.02 6.12
CA SER A 317 6.15 0.78 6.73
C SER A 317 5.62 -0.14 5.65
N ILE A 318 5.92 -1.43 5.73
CA ILE A 318 5.36 -2.44 4.82
C ILE A 318 4.74 -3.56 5.67
N ILE A 319 3.43 -3.74 5.52
CA ILE A 319 2.66 -4.80 6.14
C ILE A 319 2.23 -5.75 5.01
N ALA A 320 2.88 -6.89 4.93
CA ALA A 320 2.68 -7.83 3.82
C ALA A 320 2.08 -9.15 4.31
N THR A 321 1.15 -9.71 3.54
CA THR A 321 0.67 -11.06 3.79
C THR A 321 1.62 -12.10 3.19
N ALA A 322 1.92 -13.14 3.95
CA ALA A 322 2.67 -14.30 3.52
C ALA A 322 1.76 -15.53 3.59
N LEU A 323 1.65 -16.25 2.48
CA LEU A 323 0.81 -17.43 2.40
C LEU A 323 1.59 -18.67 2.83
N ILE A 324 1.00 -19.43 3.75
CA ILE A 324 1.53 -20.72 4.23
C ILE A 324 0.47 -21.82 4.10
N ASP A 325 0.88 -23.08 4.27
CA ASP A 325 -0.02 -24.25 4.21
C ASP A 325 -0.83 -24.35 2.89
N THR A 326 -0.24 -23.87 1.80
CA THR A 326 -0.85 -23.91 0.46
C THR A 326 -0.62 -25.23 -0.25
N GLY A 327 0.19 -26.12 0.31
CA GLY A 327 0.67 -27.34 -0.34
C GLY A 327 1.79 -27.12 -1.37
N SER A 328 2.26 -25.88 -1.52
CA SER A 328 3.34 -25.51 -2.44
C SER A 328 4.68 -25.40 -1.69
N ARG A 329 5.66 -26.23 -2.08
CA ARG A 329 7.03 -26.09 -1.55
C ARG A 329 7.67 -24.76 -1.90
N MET A 330 7.29 -24.16 -3.01
CA MET A 330 7.75 -22.82 -3.38
C MET A 330 7.35 -21.78 -2.33
N ASP A 331 6.11 -21.83 -1.85
CA ASP A 331 5.60 -20.88 -0.85
C ASP A 331 6.30 -21.06 0.50
N GLU A 332 6.62 -22.30 0.87
CA GLU A 332 7.40 -22.57 2.09
C GLU A 332 8.78 -21.94 2.02
N VAL A 333 9.48 -22.09 0.89
CA VAL A 333 10.79 -21.47 0.68
C VAL A 333 10.69 -19.94 0.69
N ILE A 334 9.70 -19.38 0.00
CA ILE A 334 9.45 -17.94 -0.01
C ILE A 334 9.22 -17.44 1.42
N PHE A 335 8.34 -18.09 2.17
CA PHE A 335 8.03 -17.71 3.55
C PHE A 335 9.28 -17.70 4.44
N GLU A 336 10.09 -18.78 4.45
CA GLU A 336 11.31 -18.87 5.25
C GLU A 336 12.32 -17.76 4.90
N GLU A 337 12.42 -17.38 3.63
CA GLU A 337 13.29 -16.31 3.18
C GLU A 337 12.83 -14.91 3.62
N PHE A 338 11.53 -14.68 3.79
CA PHE A 338 10.99 -13.40 4.27
C PHE A 338 10.89 -13.31 5.80
N LYS A 339 10.68 -14.44 6.48
CA LYS A 339 10.61 -14.52 7.94
C LYS A 339 11.84 -13.91 8.62
N GLY A 340 13.01 -14.15 8.06
CA GLY A 340 14.26 -13.55 8.55
C GLY A 340 14.40 -12.04 8.30
N THR A 341 13.61 -11.48 7.38
CA THR A 341 13.67 -10.06 7.00
C THR A 341 12.71 -9.19 7.80
N GLY A 342 11.58 -9.76 8.24
CA GLY A 342 10.57 -9.07 9.05
C GLY A 342 11.03 -8.78 10.48
N ASN A 343 10.45 -7.76 11.09
CA ASN A 343 10.64 -7.41 12.51
C ASN A 343 9.32 -7.39 13.30
N SER A 344 8.21 -7.78 12.68
CA SER A 344 6.91 -8.02 13.32
C SER A 344 6.18 -9.14 12.57
N GLU A 345 5.52 -10.02 13.30
CA GLU A 345 4.76 -11.13 12.73
C GLU A 345 3.41 -11.26 13.42
N VAL A 346 2.34 -11.27 12.61
CA VAL A 346 0.98 -11.63 13.01
C VAL A 346 0.68 -13.00 12.40
N ASN A 347 0.70 -14.03 13.21
CA ASN A 347 0.46 -15.39 12.76
C ASN A 347 -1.03 -15.74 12.89
N LEU A 348 -1.67 -16.09 11.77
CA LEU A 348 -3.05 -16.59 11.76
C LEU A 348 -3.06 -18.11 11.87
N ASP A 349 -4.05 -18.65 12.58
CA ASP A 349 -4.19 -20.09 12.77
C ASP A 349 -5.54 -20.59 12.25
N ARG A 350 -5.49 -21.69 11.47
CA ARG A 350 -6.67 -22.27 10.86
C ARG A 350 -7.63 -22.88 11.89
N LYS A 351 -7.11 -23.40 13.03
CA LYS A 351 -7.95 -23.99 14.07
C LYS A 351 -8.93 -22.98 14.69
N LEU A 352 -8.49 -21.71 14.79
CA LEU A 352 -9.35 -20.63 15.25
C LEU A 352 -10.47 -20.34 14.24
N SER A 353 -10.10 -20.19 12.95
CA SER A 353 -11.09 -19.91 11.91
C SER A 353 -12.08 -21.05 11.71
N ASP A 354 -11.64 -22.30 11.80
CA ASP A 354 -12.50 -23.49 11.71
C ASP A 354 -13.53 -23.52 12.86
N LYS A 355 -13.15 -23.03 14.06
CA LYS A 355 -14.03 -22.86 15.22
C LYS A 355 -14.81 -21.54 15.23
N ARG A 356 -14.65 -20.68 14.20
CA ARG A 356 -15.28 -19.37 14.11
C ARG A 356 -14.87 -18.38 15.22
N VAL A 357 -13.65 -18.55 15.75
CA VAL A 357 -13.06 -17.61 16.71
C VAL A 357 -12.29 -16.53 15.94
N TRP A 358 -12.70 -15.28 16.12
CA TRP A 358 -12.13 -14.14 15.41
C TRP A 358 -11.69 -13.04 16.38
N PRO A 359 -10.53 -12.37 16.10
CA PRO A 359 -9.59 -12.62 15.00
C PRO A 359 -8.85 -13.97 15.18
N ALA A 360 -8.50 -14.62 14.06
CA ALA A 360 -7.84 -15.92 14.08
C ALA A 360 -6.32 -15.81 14.33
N ILE A 361 -5.89 -15.00 15.31
CA ILE A 361 -4.49 -14.73 15.63
C ILE A 361 -3.95 -15.74 16.62
N ASP A 362 -2.85 -16.40 16.30
CA ASP A 362 -2.06 -17.20 17.27
C ASP A 362 -1.20 -16.24 18.11
N ILE A 363 -1.65 -15.99 19.34
CA ILE A 363 -0.99 -15.06 20.26
C ILE A 363 0.44 -15.53 20.60
N GLY A 364 0.64 -16.85 20.69
CA GLY A 364 1.93 -17.41 21.07
C GLY A 364 3.02 -17.25 20.03
N LYS A 365 2.63 -17.25 18.73
CA LYS A 365 3.56 -17.09 17.61
C LYS A 365 3.66 -15.65 17.10
N SER A 366 2.78 -14.77 17.54
CA SER A 366 2.74 -13.38 17.08
C SER A 366 3.54 -12.47 18.00
N GLY A 367 4.16 -11.42 17.43
CA GLY A 367 4.92 -10.45 18.22
C GLY A 367 5.72 -9.47 17.38
N THR A 368 6.19 -8.41 18.01
CA THR A 368 7.01 -7.36 17.41
C THR A 368 8.37 -7.31 18.11
N ARG A 369 9.45 -7.25 17.32
CA ARG A 369 10.80 -7.04 17.85
C ARG A 369 10.95 -5.59 18.29
N LYS A 370 11.61 -5.37 19.42
CA LYS A 370 11.83 -4.03 19.98
C LYS A 370 10.50 -3.31 20.32
N GLU A 371 9.49 -4.05 20.77
CA GLU A 371 8.20 -3.48 21.18
C GLU A 371 8.32 -2.44 22.30
N GLU A 372 9.41 -2.51 23.09
CA GLU A 372 9.74 -1.54 24.13
C GLU A 372 10.00 -0.13 23.61
N LEU A 373 10.24 0.05 22.30
CA LEU A 373 10.36 1.36 21.66
C LEU A 373 9.00 1.96 21.24
N LEU A 374 7.96 1.11 21.14
CA LEU A 374 6.64 1.47 20.66
C LEU A 374 5.60 1.66 21.76
N VAL A 375 5.86 1.08 22.94
CA VAL A 375 4.91 1.02 24.04
C VAL A 375 5.59 1.54 25.29
N ASP A 376 4.87 2.34 26.07
CA ASP A 376 5.37 2.83 27.36
C ASP A 376 5.63 1.67 28.35
N GLN A 377 6.52 1.89 29.29
CA GLN A 377 7.00 0.85 30.20
C GLN A 377 5.89 0.23 31.08
N ALA A 378 4.88 1.02 31.46
CA ALA A 378 3.79 0.53 32.32
C ALA A 378 2.87 -0.40 31.52
N THR A 379 2.47 0.01 30.31
CA THR A 379 1.65 -0.81 29.42
C THR A 379 2.41 -2.07 28.97
N LEU A 380 3.70 -1.95 28.68
CA LEU A 380 4.54 -3.08 28.30
C LEU A 380 4.61 -4.16 29.40
N ALA A 381 4.75 -3.74 30.66
CA ALA A 381 4.72 -4.66 31.80
C ALA A 381 3.39 -5.44 31.88
N LYS A 382 2.26 -4.75 31.67
CA LYS A 382 0.92 -5.37 31.63
C LYS A 382 0.79 -6.35 30.46
N MET A 383 1.29 -5.99 29.27
CA MET A 383 1.33 -6.89 28.10
C MET A 383 2.14 -8.17 28.37
N TRP A 384 3.28 -8.07 29.05
CA TRP A 384 4.08 -9.24 29.41
C TRP A 384 3.38 -10.14 30.44
N VAL A 385 2.70 -9.55 31.42
CA VAL A 385 1.87 -10.32 32.36
C VAL A 385 0.75 -11.06 31.63
N LEU A 386 0.04 -10.35 30.72
CA LEU A 386 -1.00 -10.95 29.90
C LEU A 386 -0.47 -12.14 29.07
N ARG A 387 0.68 -11.98 28.40
CA ARG A 387 1.30 -13.07 27.64
C ARG A 387 1.63 -14.28 28.52
N ARG A 388 2.12 -14.08 29.74
CA ARG A 388 2.39 -15.18 30.70
C ARG A 388 1.12 -15.94 31.07
N ILE A 389 -0.01 -15.27 31.12
CA ILE A 389 -1.32 -15.89 31.40
C ILE A 389 -1.80 -16.67 30.18
N LEU A 390 -1.66 -16.12 28.97
CA LEU A 390 -2.20 -16.68 27.74
C LEU A 390 -1.35 -17.83 27.17
N LEU A 391 -0.02 -17.77 27.28
CA LEU A 391 0.88 -18.76 26.68
C LEU A 391 0.68 -20.22 27.16
N PRO A 392 0.37 -20.50 28.44
CA PRO A 392 0.08 -21.86 28.89
C PRO A 392 -1.27 -22.41 28.40
N MET A 393 -2.16 -21.52 27.93
CA MET A 393 -3.46 -21.91 27.39
C MET A 393 -3.30 -22.49 25.97
N GLY A 394 -4.23 -23.31 25.54
CA GLY A 394 -4.33 -23.71 24.14
C GLY A 394 -4.63 -22.50 23.24
N ILE A 395 -4.23 -22.54 21.97
CA ILE A 395 -4.40 -21.43 21.01
C ILE A 395 -5.84 -20.89 21.00
N THR A 396 -6.83 -21.80 21.01
CA THR A 396 -8.25 -21.42 21.01
C THR A 396 -8.65 -20.77 22.31
N ASP A 397 -8.32 -21.40 23.43
CA ASP A 397 -8.71 -20.94 24.75
C ASP A 397 -8.10 -19.56 25.08
N ALA A 398 -6.84 -19.34 24.66
CA ALA A 398 -6.17 -18.06 24.82
C ALA A 398 -6.88 -16.93 24.06
N MET A 399 -7.27 -17.18 22.80
CA MET A 399 -7.97 -16.18 22.00
C MET A 399 -9.40 -15.95 22.48
N GLU A 400 -10.15 -17.00 22.82
CA GLU A 400 -11.49 -16.88 23.38
C GLU A 400 -11.48 -16.10 24.71
N PHE A 401 -10.50 -16.39 25.57
CA PHE A 401 -10.32 -15.64 26.82
C PHE A 401 -10.06 -14.16 26.56
N LEU A 402 -9.08 -13.83 25.67
CA LEU A 402 -8.73 -12.44 25.35
C LEU A 402 -9.93 -11.70 24.76
N VAL A 403 -10.57 -12.28 23.74
CA VAL A 403 -11.75 -11.69 23.08
C VAL A 403 -12.90 -11.51 24.05
N GLY A 404 -13.12 -12.49 24.95
CA GLY A 404 -14.14 -12.38 26.01
C GLY A 404 -13.90 -11.15 26.89
N LYS A 405 -12.68 -10.96 27.38
CA LYS A 405 -12.31 -9.82 28.22
C LYS A 405 -12.36 -8.48 27.49
N LEU A 406 -11.96 -8.45 26.21
CA LEU A 406 -12.02 -7.24 25.40
C LEU A 406 -13.45 -6.79 25.09
N LYS A 407 -14.42 -7.72 25.01
CA LYS A 407 -15.85 -7.38 24.85
C LYS A 407 -16.44 -6.66 26.05
N ASP A 408 -15.90 -6.90 27.22
CA ASP A 408 -16.35 -6.27 28.49
C ASP A 408 -15.78 -4.85 28.67
N THR A 409 -14.85 -4.41 27.81
CA THR A 409 -14.15 -3.13 27.89
C THR A 409 -14.23 -2.36 26.56
N LYS A 410 -14.22 -1.04 26.64
CA LYS A 410 -14.32 -0.18 25.47
C LYS A 410 -12.98 0.13 24.82
N THR A 411 -11.92 0.22 25.63
CA THR A 411 -10.56 0.57 25.19
C THR A 411 -9.54 -0.43 25.73
N ASN A 412 -8.35 -0.45 25.13
CA ASN A 412 -7.24 -1.26 25.60
C ASN A 412 -6.72 -0.78 26.95
N ASP A 413 -6.76 0.53 27.21
CA ASP A 413 -6.39 1.08 28.52
C ASP A 413 -7.36 0.60 29.62
N GLU A 414 -8.67 0.65 29.37
CA GLU A 414 -9.70 0.11 30.29
C GLU A 414 -9.49 -1.39 30.52
N PHE A 415 -9.16 -2.15 29.48
CA PHE A 415 -8.84 -3.57 29.61
C PHE A 415 -7.62 -3.79 30.51
N PHE A 416 -6.53 -3.07 30.28
CA PHE A 416 -5.31 -3.20 31.09
C PHE A 416 -5.53 -2.74 32.53
N ASP A 417 -6.38 -1.78 32.79
CA ASP A 417 -6.73 -1.34 34.14
C ASP A 417 -7.57 -2.38 34.87
N SER A 418 -8.44 -3.09 34.18
CA SER A 418 -9.23 -4.19 34.72
C SER A 418 -8.38 -5.40 35.15
N MET A 419 -7.14 -5.54 34.64
CA MET A 419 -6.23 -6.61 35.05
C MET A 419 -5.62 -6.40 36.45
N ASN A 420 -5.73 -5.20 37.04
CA ASN A 420 -5.24 -4.86 38.38
C ASN A 420 -6.27 -5.10 39.47
N THR A 421 -7.49 -5.46 39.11
CA THR A 421 -8.61 -5.80 40.01
C THR A 421 -8.83 -7.30 40.04
#